data_d2d058bafff020436336992a9a16995a
#
_entry.id   d2d058bafff020436336992a9a16995a
#
_cell.length_a   1.000
_cell.length_b   1.000
_cell.length_c   1.000
_cell.angle_alpha   90.00
_cell.angle_beta   90.00
_cell.angle_gamma   90.00
#
_symmetry.space_group_name_H-M   'P 1'
#
loop_
_entity.id
_entity.type
_entity.pdbx_description
1 polymer ?
#
loop_
_entity_poly.entity_id
_entity_poly.type
_entity_poly.pdbx_seq_one_letter_code
_entity_poly.pdbx_strand_id
1 'polypeptide(L)'
;MIDIDIPFDNAIMMYNYLWAKKFNIKYIFNGYSTSTEGLMPPNFSHYKFDKRNVLDIHSRFGEVPLNKMKILGSLDYLIYDKFYQIRLVFPLDYLDYVKDDAKAVIKQEFDWQDYGGKHYESVFTRFYQGYILPNKFKVDKRKSHLSMLICSKQLSREAALEILNNENPYPSKELEREDKEFFIKKMGLSEQEFESYIDSPAISHRFYKSDLDMYDFLSPVYRYLKRVFNIKVFE
;
A
#
# COMPACT_ATOMS: atom_id res chain seq x y z
N MET A 1 0.86 6.07 13.58
CA MET A 1 0.14 5.02 12.83
C MET A 1 1.05 4.49 11.76
N ILE A 2 0.94 3.20 11.43
CA ILE A 2 1.87 2.53 10.53
C ILE A 2 1.65 2.84 9.05
N ASP A 3 0.48 3.27 8.63
CA ASP A 3 0.14 3.43 7.21
C ASP A 3 -0.26 4.87 6.91
N ILE A 4 0.74 5.69 6.59
CA ILE A 4 0.54 7.10 6.25
C ILE A 4 0.17 7.32 4.78
N ASP A 5 0.27 6.29 3.95
CA ASP A 5 -0.06 6.33 2.52
C ASP A 5 -1.57 6.16 2.25
N ILE A 6 -2.37 5.79 3.26
CA ILE A 6 -3.82 5.53 3.10
C ILE A 6 -4.56 6.64 2.33
N PRO A 7 -4.37 7.94 2.63
CA PRO A 7 -5.11 8.98 1.91
C PRO A 7 -4.84 8.97 0.41
N PHE A 8 -3.58 8.70 -0.01
CA PHE A 8 -3.19 8.63 -1.42
C PHE A 8 -3.81 7.41 -2.11
N ASP A 9 -3.60 6.22 -1.54
CA ASP A 9 -4.10 4.96 -2.10
C ASP A 9 -5.62 4.98 -2.20
N ASN A 10 -6.29 5.46 -1.15
CA ASN A 10 -7.74 5.59 -1.12
C ASN A 10 -8.25 6.56 -2.17
N ALA A 11 -7.62 7.74 -2.32
CA ALA A 11 -8.00 8.73 -3.32
C ALA A 11 -7.84 8.18 -4.74
N ILE A 12 -6.70 7.54 -5.04
CA ILE A 12 -6.47 6.93 -6.36
C ILE A 12 -7.58 5.92 -6.68
N MET A 13 -7.89 5.03 -5.77
CA MET A 13 -8.95 4.03 -5.96
C MET A 13 -10.32 4.68 -6.10
N MET A 14 -10.65 5.65 -5.25
CA MET A 14 -11.95 6.36 -5.30
C MET A 14 -12.16 7.04 -6.64
N TYR A 15 -11.16 7.77 -7.13
CA TYR A 15 -11.28 8.47 -8.41
C TYR A 15 -11.31 7.53 -9.61
N ASN A 16 -10.58 6.41 -9.57
CA ASN A 16 -10.68 5.37 -10.60
C ASN A 16 -12.12 4.83 -10.69
N TYR A 17 -12.77 4.51 -9.59
CA TYR A 17 -14.16 4.05 -9.58
C TYR A 17 -15.14 5.15 -10.03
N LEU A 18 -14.94 6.40 -9.59
CA LEU A 18 -15.79 7.53 -10.01
C LEU A 18 -15.74 7.75 -11.52
N TRP A 19 -14.54 7.74 -12.10
CA TRP A 19 -14.36 7.91 -13.54
C TRP A 19 -14.86 6.68 -14.32
N ALA A 20 -14.60 5.47 -13.84
CA ALA A 20 -15.13 4.26 -14.44
C ALA A 20 -16.67 4.29 -14.49
N LYS A 21 -17.32 4.67 -13.40
CA LYS A 21 -18.77 4.88 -13.37
C LYS A 21 -19.22 5.95 -14.36
N LYS A 22 -18.55 7.12 -14.36
CA LYS A 22 -18.92 8.25 -15.22
C LYS A 22 -18.86 7.89 -16.71
N PHE A 23 -17.84 7.11 -17.11
CA PHE A 23 -17.63 6.73 -18.50
C PHE A 23 -18.15 5.32 -18.84
N ASN A 24 -18.91 4.70 -17.92
CA ASN A 24 -19.44 3.34 -18.07
C ASN A 24 -18.37 2.28 -18.38
N ILE A 25 -17.18 2.46 -17.80
CA ILE A 25 -16.08 1.49 -17.89
C ILE A 25 -16.33 0.38 -16.87
N LYS A 26 -16.22 -0.89 -17.30
CA LYS A 26 -16.49 -2.06 -16.47
C LYS A 26 -15.23 -2.70 -15.88
N TYR A 27 -14.07 -2.45 -16.48
CA TYR A 27 -12.81 -3.05 -16.09
C TYR A 27 -11.75 -1.98 -15.87
N ILE A 28 -11.11 -2.02 -14.71
CA ILE A 28 -9.97 -1.16 -14.37
C ILE A 28 -8.76 -2.07 -14.32
N PHE A 29 -7.79 -1.88 -15.20
CA PHE A 29 -6.54 -2.62 -15.18
C PHE A 29 -5.62 -2.07 -14.09
N ASN A 30 -5.07 -2.99 -13.30
CA ASN A 30 -4.13 -2.68 -12.23
C ASN A 30 -2.79 -3.38 -12.51
N GLY A 31 -1.68 -2.67 -12.31
CA GLY A 31 -0.32 -3.18 -12.51
C GLY A 31 0.21 -4.04 -11.37
N TYR A 32 -0.61 -4.37 -10.38
CA TYR A 32 -0.25 -5.30 -9.32
C TYR A 32 0.03 -6.69 -9.88
N SER A 33 1.00 -7.39 -9.29
CA SER A 33 1.30 -8.78 -9.59
C SER A 33 1.47 -9.58 -8.31
N THR A 34 0.76 -10.68 -8.20
CA THR A 34 0.89 -11.62 -7.07
C THR A 34 2.32 -12.16 -6.97
N SER A 35 3.02 -12.35 -8.09
CA SER A 35 4.40 -12.87 -8.10
C SER A 35 5.43 -11.95 -7.44
N THR A 36 5.13 -10.64 -7.33
CA THR A 36 6.05 -9.65 -6.73
C THR A 36 5.48 -8.95 -5.49
N GLU A 37 4.16 -8.94 -5.31
CA GLU A 37 3.47 -8.14 -4.29
C GLU A 37 2.44 -8.92 -3.47
N GLY A 38 2.23 -10.21 -3.75
CA GLY A 38 1.14 -11.01 -3.19
C GLY A 38 1.16 -11.21 -1.67
N LEU A 39 2.31 -10.96 -1.02
CA LEU A 39 2.44 -11.07 0.44
C LEU A 39 2.54 -9.69 1.09
N MET A 40 1.56 -9.37 1.92
CA MET A 40 1.61 -8.22 2.82
C MET A 40 1.11 -8.65 4.20
N PRO A 41 2.00 -8.84 5.18
CA PRO A 41 1.59 -9.19 6.53
C PRO A 41 0.61 -8.15 7.11
N PRO A 42 -0.43 -8.56 7.84
CA PRO A 42 -1.46 -7.66 8.35
C PRO A 42 -0.95 -6.51 9.24
N ASN A 43 0.21 -6.72 9.88
CA ASN A 43 0.85 -5.72 10.73
C ASN A 43 1.79 -4.75 9.96
N PHE A 44 1.95 -4.92 8.63
CA PHE A 44 2.78 -4.04 7.81
C PHE A 44 2.00 -2.88 7.18
N SER A 45 0.69 -2.96 7.18
CA SER A 45 -0.19 -1.94 6.62
C SER A 45 -1.55 -1.93 7.34
N HIS A 46 -2.40 -0.97 6.99
CA HIS A 46 -3.79 -0.92 7.43
C HIS A 46 -4.73 -1.07 6.23
N TYR A 47 -5.98 -1.41 6.49
CA TYR A 47 -6.99 -1.57 5.45
C TYR A 47 -7.25 -0.25 4.70
N LYS A 48 -7.00 -0.25 3.41
CA LYS A 48 -6.99 0.98 2.59
C LYS A 48 -8.37 1.61 2.39
N PHE A 49 -9.45 0.85 2.53
CA PHE A 49 -10.83 1.34 2.37
C PHE A 49 -11.51 1.65 3.71
N ASP A 50 -10.72 1.90 4.73
CA ASP A 50 -11.22 2.28 6.06
C ASP A 50 -11.58 3.78 6.11
N LYS A 51 -12.72 4.10 5.51
CA LYS A 51 -13.26 5.47 5.46
C LYS A 51 -13.49 6.07 6.85
N ARG A 52 -13.97 5.25 7.80
CA ARG A 52 -14.23 5.73 9.17
C ARG A 52 -12.93 6.14 9.85
N ASN A 53 -11.86 5.38 9.63
CA ASN A 53 -10.55 5.68 10.21
C ASN A 53 -10.00 7.01 9.65
N VAL A 54 -10.01 7.18 8.35
CA VAL A 54 -9.55 8.43 7.71
C VAL A 54 -10.35 9.63 8.20
N LEU A 55 -11.68 9.51 8.26
CA LEU A 55 -12.55 10.61 8.70
C LEU A 55 -12.39 10.93 10.19
N ASP A 56 -12.21 9.92 11.06
CA ASP A 56 -12.00 10.15 12.49
C ASP A 56 -10.66 10.82 12.77
N ILE A 57 -9.59 10.38 12.08
CA ILE A 57 -8.28 11.02 12.15
C ILE A 57 -8.36 12.47 11.67
N HIS A 58 -8.99 12.68 10.51
CA HIS A 58 -9.15 14.02 9.96
C HIS A 58 -9.98 14.93 10.88
N SER A 59 -11.03 14.42 11.51
CA SER A 59 -11.87 15.22 12.44
C SER A 59 -11.10 15.72 13.67
N ARG A 60 -10.03 15.01 14.06
CA ARG A 60 -9.21 15.35 15.24
C ARG A 60 -8.01 16.23 14.91
N PHE A 61 -7.44 16.08 13.72
CA PHE A 61 -6.14 16.65 13.36
C PHE A 61 -6.15 17.41 12.03
N GLY A 62 -7.24 17.35 11.28
CA GLY A 62 -7.32 18.00 9.98
C GLY A 62 -7.57 19.50 10.12
N GLU A 63 -6.76 20.30 9.44
CA GLU A 63 -6.88 21.77 9.43
C GLU A 63 -7.73 22.28 8.27
N VAL A 64 -7.82 21.50 7.18
CA VAL A 64 -8.50 21.88 5.94
C VAL A 64 -9.65 20.92 5.66
N PRO A 65 -10.87 21.41 5.36
CA PRO A 65 -12.01 20.54 5.04
C PRO A 65 -11.74 19.63 3.82
N LEU A 66 -12.17 18.35 3.90
CA LEU A 66 -12.05 17.38 2.81
C LEU A 66 -13.10 17.57 1.69
N ASN A 67 -13.48 18.82 1.38
CA ASN A 67 -14.58 19.11 0.44
C ASN A 67 -14.33 18.58 -0.98
N LYS A 68 -13.07 18.54 -1.39
CA LYS A 68 -12.66 18.07 -2.74
C LYS A 68 -12.20 16.63 -2.76
N MET A 69 -11.81 16.06 -1.62
CA MET A 69 -11.33 14.69 -1.52
C MET A 69 -12.48 13.76 -1.17
N LYS A 70 -12.83 12.87 -2.09
CA LYS A 70 -13.76 11.78 -1.82
C LYS A 70 -13.01 10.58 -1.31
N ILE A 71 -13.55 9.94 -0.27
CA ILE A 71 -12.93 8.79 0.39
C ILE A 71 -13.77 7.56 0.09
N LEU A 72 -13.12 6.51 -0.39
CA LEU A 72 -13.72 5.22 -0.66
C LEU A 72 -13.85 4.43 0.64
N GLY A 73 -15.07 4.04 0.98
CA GLY A 73 -15.34 3.12 2.08
C GLY A 73 -15.67 1.72 1.57
N SER A 74 -15.74 0.77 2.48
CA SER A 74 -16.06 -0.62 2.17
C SER A 74 -17.42 -0.78 1.49
N LEU A 75 -18.43 -0.03 1.92
CA LEU A 75 -19.75 -0.03 1.29
C LEU A 75 -19.73 0.62 -0.10
N ASP A 76 -18.98 1.70 -0.26
CA ASP A 76 -18.81 2.33 -1.58
C ASP A 76 -18.16 1.34 -2.56
N TYR A 77 -17.12 0.62 -2.11
CA TYR A 77 -16.48 -0.42 -2.91
C TYR A 77 -17.46 -1.52 -3.34
N LEU A 78 -18.28 -2.05 -2.42
CA LEU A 78 -19.27 -3.07 -2.72
C LEU A 78 -20.31 -2.58 -3.74
N ILE A 79 -20.73 -1.31 -3.65
CA ILE A 79 -21.65 -0.71 -4.61
C ILE A 79 -21.02 -0.64 -6.00
N TYR A 80 -19.76 -0.22 -6.11
CA TYR A 80 -19.06 -0.18 -7.39
C TYR A 80 -18.88 -1.58 -7.98
N ASP A 81 -18.47 -2.55 -7.18
CA ASP A 81 -18.23 -3.92 -7.63
C ASP A 81 -19.54 -4.65 -8.00
N LYS A 82 -20.54 -4.64 -7.10
CA LYS A 82 -21.75 -5.45 -7.29
C LYS A 82 -22.84 -4.76 -8.10
N PHE A 83 -23.11 -3.48 -7.85
CA PHE A 83 -24.20 -2.77 -8.52
C PHE A 83 -23.76 -2.19 -9.88
N TYR A 84 -22.61 -1.49 -9.89
CA TYR A 84 -22.09 -0.94 -11.16
C TYR A 84 -21.27 -1.94 -11.97
N GLN A 85 -20.93 -3.10 -11.41
CA GLN A 85 -20.13 -4.16 -12.03
C GLN A 85 -18.78 -3.66 -12.54
N ILE A 86 -18.14 -2.74 -11.79
CA ILE A 86 -16.82 -2.24 -12.08
C ILE A 86 -15.80 -3.12 -11.34
N ARG A 87 -14.97 -3.83 -12.10
CA ARG A 87 -14.01 -4.81 -11.55
C ARG A 87 -12.58 -4.39 -11.77
N LEU A 88 -11.75 -4.63 -10.76
CA LEU A 88 -10.30 -4.59 -10.92
C LEU A 88 -9.84 -5.87 -11.63
N VAL A 89 -8.98 -5.71 -12.61
CA VAL A 89 -8.34 -6.80 -13.33
C VAL A 89 -6.83 -6.66 -13.16
N PHE A 90 -6.16 -7.75 -12.87
CA PHE A 90 -4.73 -7.83 -12.65
C PHE A 90 -4.08 -8.60 -13.81
N PRO A 91 -3.81 -7.97 -14.97
CA PRO A 91 -3.37 -8.67 -16.17
C PRO A 91 -2.08 -9.46 -15.97
N LEU A 92 -1.17 -8.98 -15.12
CA LEU A 92 0.11 -9.62 -14.85
C LEU A 92 -0.03 -10.98 -14.16
N ASP A 93 -1.15 -11.25 -13.46
CA ASP A 93 -1.40 -12.55 -12.83
C ASP A 93 -1.81 -13.65 -13.83
N TYR A 94 -2.12 -13.26 -15.08
CA TYR A 94 -2.45 -14.18 -16.17
C TYR A 94 -1.28 -14.44 -17.12
N LEU A 95 -0.10 -13.89 -16.81
CA LEU A 95 1.12 -14.00 -17.60
C LEU A 95 2.22 -14.66 -16.76
N ASP A 96 3.17 -15.31 -17.44
CA ASP A 96 4.43 -15.71 -16.80
C ASP A 96 5.30 -14.47 -16.55
N TYR A 97 4.87 -13.67 -15.58
CA TYR A 97 5.49 -12.38 -15.30
C TYR A 97 6.81 -12.54 -14.54
N VAL A 98 7.90 -12.19 -15.21
CA VAL A 98 9.25 -12.07 -14.64
C VAL A 98 9.63 -10.59 -14.59
N LYS A 99 9.91 -10.10 -13.37
CA LYS A 99 10.15 -8.67 -13.14
C LYS A 99 11.31 -8.10 -13.94
N ASP A 100 12.43 -8.83 -14.02
CA ASP A 100 13.62 -8.36 -14.70
C ASP A 100 13.47 -8.37 -16.23
N ASP A 101 12.75 -9.36 -16.78
CA ASP A 101 12.40 -9.39 -18.20
C ASP A 101 11.48 -8.20 -18.56
N ALA A 102 10.49 -7.91 -17.73
CA ALA A 102 9.62 -6.76 -17.91
C ALA A 102 10.41 -5.44 -17.88
N LYS A 103 11.36 -5.28 -16.94
CA LYS A 103 12.26 -4.11 -16.91
C LYS A 103 13.09 -3.99 -18.20
N ALA A 104 13.62 -5.09 -18.70
CA ALA A 104 14.38 -5.08 -19.94
C ALA A 104 13.53 -4.60 -21.13
N VAL A 105 12.31 -5.12 -21.24
CA VAL A 105 11.37 -4.71 -22.31
C VAL A 105 11.01 -3.23 -22.22
N ILE A 106 10.58 -2.72 -21.06
CA ILE A 106 10.18 -1.31 -20.93
C ILE A 106 11.36 -0.35 -21.11
N LYS A 107 12.57 -0.76 -20.74
CA LYS A 107 13.79 0.01 -20.99
C LYS A 107 14.10 0.10 -22.48
N GLN A 108 13.95 -1.00 -23.22
CA GLN A 108 14.20 -1.04 -24.65
C GLN A 108 13.13 -0.30 -25.46
N GLU A 109 11.84 -0.50 -25.14
CA GLU A 109 10.72 0.01 -25.93
C GLU A 109 10.31 1.45 -25.60
N PHE A 110 10.55 1.89 -24.35
CA PHE A 110 10.04 3.16 -23.87
C PHE A 110 11.11 4.09 -23.27
N ASP A 111 12.40 3.74 -23.43
CA ASP A 111 13.54 4.49 -22.83
C ASP A 111 13.36 4.75 -21.32
N TRP A 112 12.72 3.78 -20.64
CA TRP A 112 12.48 3.87 -19.20
C TRP A 112 13.78 3.81 -18.42
N GLN A 113 13.94 4.70 -17.45
CA GLN A 113 15.10 4.74 -16.57
C GLN A 113 14.83 3.97 -15.28
N ASP A 114 15.73 3.04 -14.91
CA ASP A 114 15.66 2.34 -13.64
C ASP A 114 16.05 3.28 -12.48
N TYR A 115 15.14 3.51 -11.57
CA TYR A 115 15.36 4.33 -10.38
C TYR A 115 15.93 3.52 -9.18
N GLY A 116 16.40 2.29 -9.40
CA GLY A 116 17.21 1.49 -8.49
C GLY A 116 16.44 0.63 -7.49
N GLY A 117 15.23 0.97 -7.12
CA GLY A 117 14.48 0.22 -6.13
C GLY A 117 12.97 0.38 -6.25
N LYS A 118 12.22 -0.46 -5.55
CA LYS A 118 10.76 -0.37 -5.55
C LYS A 118 10.32 0.92 -4.85
N HIS A 119 9.46 1.70 -5.52
CA HIS A 119 8.95 3.00 -5.07
C HIS A 119 10.01 4.11 -4.91
N TYR A 120 11.21 3.93 -5.51
CA TYR A 120 12.27 4.94 -5.44
C TYR A 120 12.01 6.16 -6.33
N GLU A 121 11.01 6.11 -7.20
CA GLU A 121 10.49 7.24 -7.96
C GLU A 121 9.87 8.34 -7.08
N SER A 122 9.38 7.97 -5.89
CA SER A 122 8.77 8.88 -4.93
C SER A 122 9.68 9.07 -3.71
N VAL A 123 10.20 10.29 -3.52
CA VAL A 123 11.02 10.66 -2.34
C VAL A 123 10.28 10.33 -1.04
N PHE A 124 8.98 10.69 -0.96
CA PHE A 124 8.16 10.41 0.22
C PHE A 124 8.07 8.90 0.51
N THR A 125 7.73 8.11 -0.50
CA THR A 125 7.54 6.65 -0.32
C THR A 125 8.87 5.96 -0.02
N ARG A 126 9.96 6.37 -0.69
CA ARG A 126 11.30 5.86 -0.41
C ARG A 126 11.72 6.14 1.03
N PHE A 127 11.56 7.37 1.50
CA PHE A 127 11.90 7.74 2.88
C PHE A 127 11.02 7.04 3.90
N TYR A 128 9.72 6.98 3.65
CA TYR A 128 8.78 6.28 4.51
C TYR A 128 9.11 4.79 4.64
N GLN A 129 9.35 4.10 3.53
CA GLN A 129 9.62 2.66 3.54
C GLN A 129 11.05 2.31 3.96
N GLY A 130 12.03 3.14 3.58
CA GLY A 130 13.44 2.90 3.88
C GLY A 130 13.89 3.38 5.25
N TYR A 131 13.24 4.41 5.81
CA TYR A 131 13.64 5.01 7.08
C TYR A 131 12.56 4.91 8.16
N ILE A 132 11.36 5.45 7.91
CA ILE A 132 10.33 5.55 8.96
C ILE A 132 9.82 4.15 9.38
N LEU A 133 9.49 3.29 8.44
CA LEU A 133 8.99 1.95 8.75
C LEU A 133 10.00 1.11 9.56
N PRO A 134 11.29 1.02 9.18
CA PRO A 134 12.27 0.28 9.96
C PRO A 134 12.55 0.90 11.35
N ASN A 135 12.72 2.21 11.41
CA ASN A 135 13.15 2.88 12.65
C ASN A 135 12.04 2.98 13.69
N LYS A 136 10.85 3.42 13.27
CA LYS A 136 9.71 3.61 14.18
C LYS A 136 8.89 2.34 14.40
N PHE A 137 8.56 1.61 13.33
CA PHE A 137 7.61 0.49 13.38
C PHE A 137 8.27 -0.89 13.36
N LYS A 138 9.60 -0.95 13.20
CA LYS A 138 10.36 -2.21 13.08
C LYS A 138 9.89 -3.09 11.93
N VAL A 139 9.43 -2.48 10.86
CA VAL A 139 8.92 -3.12 9.64
C VAL A 139 9.88 -2.89 8.48
N ASP A 140 10.40 -3.98 7.92
CA ASP A 140 11.17 -3.96 6.69
C ASP A 140 10.34 -4.62 5.57
N LYS A 141 9.78 -3.81 4.67
CA LYS A 141 8.98 -4.29 3.54
C LYS A 141 9.77 -5.10 2.52
N ARG A 142 11.11 -5.00 2.50
CA ARG A 142 11.94 -5.85 1.62
C ARG A 142 11.71 -7.33 1.90
N LYS A 143 11.50 -7.71 3.17
CA LYS A 143 11.21 -9.11 3.55
C LYS A 143 9.98 -9.66 2.82
N SER A 144 8.94 -8.86 2.71
CA SER A 144 7.71 -9.22 1.99
C SER A 144 7.97 -9.40 0.49
N HIS A 145 8.61 -8.41 -0.13
CA HIS A 145 8.91 -8.45 -1.57
C HIS A 145 9.85 -9.58 -1.97
N LEU A 146 10.94 -9.75 -1.22
CA LEU A 146 11.89 -10.84 -1.47
C LEU A 146 11.25 -12.22 -1.27
N SER A 147 10.38 -12.36 -0.27
CA SER A 147 9.62 -13.61 -0.08
C SER A 147 8.75 -13.95 -1.29
N MET A 148 8.12 -12.95 -1.91
CA MET A 148 7.33 -13.20 -3.13
C MET A 148 8.21 -13.59 -4.32
N LEU A 149 9.38 -12.95 -4.50
CA LEU A 149 10.33 -13.34 -5.54
C LEU A 149 10.84 -14.78 -5.34
N ILE A 150 11.04 -15.21 -4.10
CA ILE A 150 11.38 -16.62 -3.79
C ILE A 150 10.22 -17.54 -4.17
N CYS A 151 9.00 -17.22 -3.74
CA CYS A 151 7.81 -18.04 -4.03
C CYS A 151 7.53 -18.17 -5.52
N SER A 152 7.79 -17.10 -6.30
CA SER A 152 7.66 -17.08 -7.76
C SER A 152 8.91 -17.58 -8.50
N LYS A 153 9.91 -18.13 -7.79
CA LYS A 153 11.17 -18.68 -8.32
C LYS A 153 12.02 -17.66 -9.11
N GLN A 154 11.84 -16.39 -8.88
CA GLN A 154 12.62 -15.32 -9.50
C GLN A 154 13.91 -15.00 -8.73
N LEU A 155 14.02 -15.45 -7.46
CA LEU A 155 15.18 -15.24 -6.60
C LEU A 155 15.40 -16.48 -5.71
N SER A 156 16.66 -16.83 -5.45
CA SER A 156 16.95 -17.86 -4.45
C SER A 156 16.80 -17.31 -3.03
N ARG A 157 16.54 -18.20 -2.06
CA ARG A 157 16.47 -17.82 -0.65
C ARG A 157 17.81 -17.26 -0.14
N GLU A 158 18.90 -17.86 -0.58
CA GLU A 158 20.27 -17.47 -0.21
C GLU A 158 20.56 -16.05 -0.69
N ALA A 159 20.28 -15.73 -1.96
CA ALA A 159 20.44 -14.40 -2.50
C ALA A 159 19.52 -13.37 -1.80
N ALA A 160 18.30 -13.74 -1.47
CA ALA A 160 17.40 -12.86 -0.71
C ALA A 160 17.92 -12.55 0.70
N LEU A 161 18.51 -13.52 1.38
CA LEU A 161 19.14 -13.33 2.69
C LEU A 161 20.39 -12.46 2.59
N GLU A 162 21.19 -12.62 1.54
CA GLU A 162 22.35 -11.79 1.28
C GLU A 162 21.96 -10.32 1.09
N ILE A 163 20.93 -10.04 0.28
CA ILE A 163 20.36 -8.69 0.12
C ILE A 163 19.93 -8.11 1.47
N LEU A 164 19.21 -8.87 2.29
CA LEU A 164 18.74 -8.39 3.59
C LEU A 164 19.86 -8.12 4.59
N ASN A 165 20.94 -8.89 4.55
CA ASN A 165 22.03 -8.80 5.50
C ASN A 165 23.09 -7.75 5.08
N ASN A 166 23.34 -7.60 3.79
CA ASN A 166 24.43 -6.80 3.25
C ASN A 166 24.00 -5.42 2.75
N GLU A 167 22.72 -5.25 2.42
CA GLU A 167 22.21 -4.01 1.86
C GLU A 167 21.44 -3.20 2.90
N ASN A 168 21.85 -1.95 3.08
CA ASN A 168 21.04 -0.95 3.77
C ASN A 168 19.69 -0.81 3.03
N PRO A 169 18.55 -0.62 3.71
CA PRO A 169 17.29 -0.21 3.09
C PRO A 169 17.40 1.05 2.22
N TYR A 170 18.42 1.85 2.45
CA TYR A 170 18.74 3.05 1.68
C TYR A 170 19.95 2.86 0.79
N PRO A 171 19.96 3.39 -0.46
CA PRO A 171 21.08 3.25 -1.39
C PRO A 171 22.38 3.89 -0.89
N SER A 172 22.28 5.04 -0.21
CA SER A 172 23.41 5.71 0.43
C SER A 172 22.97 6.55 1.63
N LYS A 173 23.91 6.86 2.51
CA LYS A 173 23.68 7.74 3.68
C LYS A 173 23.41 9.20 3.24
N GLU A 174 24.00 9.62 2.15
CA GLU A 174 23.80 10.95 1.58
C GLU A 174 22.35 11.11 1.12
N LEU A 175 21.84 10.14 0.35
CA LEU A 175 20.45 10.15 -0.12
C LEU A 175 19.44 10.04 1.04
N GLU A 176 19.75 9.24 2.06
CA GLU A 176 18.93 9.14 3.28
C GLU A 176 18.81 10.51 3.97
N ARG A 177 19.93 11.25 4.10
CA ARG A 177 19.93 12.59 4.69
C ARG A 177 19.15 13.59 3.85
N GLU A 178 19.36 13.61 2.54
CA GLU A 178 18.64 14.49 1.63
C GLU A 178 17.12 14.25 1.68
N ASP A 179 16.70 13.00 1.68
CA ASP A 179 15.29 12.62 1.78
C ASP A 179 14.71 12.97 3.14
N LYS A 180 15.47 12.83 4.23
CA LYS A 180 15.06 13.26 5.58
C LYS A 180 14.82 14.77 5.63
N GLU A 181 15.77 15.56 5.14
CA GLU A 181 15.64 17.01 5.05
C GLU A 181 14.44 17.44 4.21
N PHE A 182 14.26 16.79 3.06
CA PHE A 182 13.10 17.03 2.20
C PHE A 182 11.79 16.69 2.91
N PHE A 183 11.71 15.55 3.58
CA PHE A 183 10.51 15.10 4.31
C PHE A 183 10.15 16.08 5.44
N ILE A 184 11.11 16.43 6.29
CA ILE A 184 10.95 17.37 7.41
C ILE A 184 10.43 18.72 6.88
N LYS A 185 11.07 19.25 5.84
CA LYS A 185 10.66 20.52 5.20
C LYS A 185 9.24 20.46 4.63
N LYS A 186 8.87 19.36 3.97
CA LYS A 186 7.54 19.19 3.37
C LYS A 186 6.44 19.00 4.41
N MET A 187 6.76 18.37 5.54
CA MET A 187 5.82 18.19 6.65
C MET A 187 5.74 19.42 7.56
N GLY A 188 6.58 20.44 7.35
CA GLY A 188 6.61 21.64 8.19
C GLY A 188 7.10 21.36 9.62
N LEU A 189 7.90 20.29 9.81
CA LEU A 189 8.43 19.89 11.11
C LEU A 189 9.81 20.50 11.34
N SER A 190 10.15 20.72 12.60
CA SER A 190 11.54 20.87 13.04
C SER A 190 12.22 19.49 13.15
N GLU A 191 13.53 19.45 13.18
CA GLU A 191 14.28 18.21 13.36
C GLU A 191 13.97 17.55 14.73
N GLN A 192 13.81 18.36 15.78
CA GLN A 192 13.42 17.87 17.11
C GLN A 192 12.03 17.22 17.12
N GLU A 193 11.06 17.81 16.43
CA GLU A 193 9.72 17.24 16.32
C GLU A 193 9.73 15.93 15.53
N PHE A 194 10.55 15.86 14.48
CA PHE A 194 10.71 14.63 13.71
C PHE A 194 11.35 13.51 14.55
N GLU A 195 12.46 13.78 15.25
CA GLU A 195 13.08 12.79 16.12
C GLU A 195 12.15 12.35 17.26
N SER A 196 11.44 13.29 17.88
CA SER A 196 10.41 12.97 18.86
C SER A 196 9.29 12.09 18.27
N TYR A 197 8.91 12.32 17.01
CA TYR A 197 7.95 11.46 16.32
C TYR A 197 8.52 10.05 16.12
N ILE A 198 9.77 9.90 15.70
CA ILE A 198 10.39 8.58 15.49
C ILE A 198 10.44 7.81 16.82
N ASP A 199 10.86 8.45 17.91
CA ASP A 199 11.04 7.82 19.22
C ASP A 199 9.73 7.56 19.97
N SER A 200 8.67 8.29 19.63
CA SER A 200 7.37 8.12 20.29
C SER A 200 6.75 6.75 20.01
N PRO A 201 5.98 6.18 20.96
CA PRO A 201 5.29 4.92 20.76
C PRO A 201 4.37 4.94 19.53
N ALA A 202 4.34 3.82 18.81
CA ALA A 202 3.44 3.67 17.67
C ALA A 202 1.98 3.63 18.14
N ILE A 203 1.14 4.48 17.55
CA ILE A 203 -0.31 4.49 17.81
C ILE A 203 -0.97 3.58 16.77
N SER A 204 -1.79 2.63 17.26
CA SER A 204 -2.57 1.75 16.40
C SER A 204 -3.68 2.53 15.66
N HIS A 205 -4.01 2.12 14.44
CA HIS A 205 -5.20 2.60 13.75
C HIS A 205 -6.49 2.32 14.52
N ARG A 206 -6.52 1.26 15.32
CA ARG A 206 -7.66 0.91 16.20
C ARG A 206 -7.87 1.87 17.38
N PHE A 207 -6.96 2.82 17.60
CA PHE A 207 -7.18 3.93 18.55
C PHE A 207 -8.22 4.92 18.01
N TYR A 208 -8.44 4.89 16.73
CA TYR A 208 -9.43 5.69 16.01
C TYR A 208 -10.61 4.81 15.59
N LYS A 209 -11.75 5.43 15.24
CA LYS A 209 -12.88 4.68 14.67
C LYS A 209 -12.43 3.96 13.42
N SER A 210 -12.93 2.74 13.22
CA SER A 210 -12.49 1.89 12.10
C SER A 210 -13.65 1.05 11.57
N ASP A 211 -13.64 0.78 10.27
CA ASP A 211 -14.56 -0.19 9.66
C ASP A 211 -14.15 -1.63 10.01
N LEU A 212 -12.92 -1.86 10.47
CA LEU A 212 -12.45 -3.19 10.90
C LEU A 212 -13.26 -3.75 12.07
N ASP A 213 -13.77 -2.91 12.96
CA ASP A 213 -14.61 -3.36 14.07
C ASP A 213 -15.88 -4.06 13.55
N MET A 214 -16.47 -3.51 12.50
CA MET A 214 -17.61 -4.12 11.80
C MET A 214 -17.21 -5.41 11.08
N TYR A 215 -16.04 -5.44 10.44
CA TYR A 215 -15.52 -6.66 9.82
C TYR A 215 -15.26 -7.77 10.82
N ASP A 216 -14.64 -7.44 11.95
CA ASP A 216 -14.38 -8.41 13.01
C ASP A 216 -15.68 -8.98 13.58
N PHE A 217 -16.72 -8.14 13.72
CA PHE A 217 -18.04 -8.57 14.15
C PHE A 217 -18.76 -9.43 13.11
N LEU A 218 -18.75 -9.03 11.84
CA LEU A 218 -19.51 -9.70 10.78
C LEU A 218 -18.79 -10.93 10.19
N SER A 219 -17.46 -10.99 10.25
CA SER A 219 -16.68 -12.06 9.60
C SER A 219 -16.99 -13.48 10.13
N PRO A 220 -17.25 -13.71 11.42
CA PRO A 220 -17.69 -15.02 11.93
C PRO A 220 -19.06 -15.41 11.38
N VAL A 221 -20.00 -14.46 11.35
CA VAL A 221 -21.35 -14.65 10.82
C VAL A 221 -21.28 -14.99 9.33
N TYR A 222 -20.51 -14.22 8.59
CA TYR A 222 -20.30 -14.47 7.14
C TYR A 222 -19.69 -15.85 6.89
N ARG A 223 -18.66 -16.23 7.64
CA ARG A 223 -18.02 -17.57 7.51
C ARG A 223 -19.00 -18.69 7.84
N TYR A 224 -19.83 -18.52 8.88
CA TYR A 224 -20.87 -19.47 9.23
C TYR A 224 -21.91 -19.61 8.11
N LEU A 225 -22.44 -18.49 7.61
CA LEU A 225 -23.42 -18.48 6.50
C LEU A 225 -22.82 -19.10 5.22
N LYS A 226 -21.59 -18.78 4.89
CA LYS A 226 -20.88 -19.37 3.75
C LYS A 226 -20.80 -20.90 3.87
N ARG A 227 -20.52 -21.40 5.07
CA ARG A 227 -20.44 -22.85 5.34
C ARG A 227 -21.81 -23.54 5.26
N VAL A 228 -22.83 -22.92 5.86
CA VAL A 228 -24.19 -23.50 5.92
C VAL A 228 -24.88 -23.49 4.56
N PHE A 229 -24.77 -22.40 3.82
CA PHE A 229 -25.47 -22.21 2.54
C PHE A 229 -24.62 -22.56 1.33
N ASN A 230 -23.41 -23.09 1.52
CA ASN A 230 -22.48 -23.46 0.46
C ASN A 230 -22.31 -22.35 -0.60
N ILE A 231 -22.32 -21.08 -0.14
CA ILE A 231 -22.22 -19.91 -1.03
C ILE A 231 -20.81 -19.89 -1.62
N LYS A 232 -20.71 -20.26 -2.90
CA LYS A 232 -19.49 -20.03 -3.68
C LYS A 232 -19.38 -18.53 -3.95
N VAL A 233 -18.57 -17.86 -3.18
CA VAL A 233 -18.12 -16.50 -3.54
C VAL A 233 -17.03 -16.70 -4.58
N PHE A 234 -17.23 -16.11 -5.77
CA PHE A 234 -16.25 -16.15 -6.85
C PHE A 234 -14.89 -15.68 -6.33
N GLU A 235 -13.91 -16.55 -6.47
CA GLU A 235 -12.48 -16.25 -6.33
C GLU A 235 -12.04 -15.30 -7.43
#